data_c789aaaedd91be1a4c56c27e2d7c7b0f
#
_entry.id   c789aaaedd91be1a4c56c27e2d7c7b0f
#
_cell.length_a   1.000
_cell.length_b   1.000
_cell.length_c   1.000
_cell.angle_alpha   90.00
_cell.angle_beta   90.00
_cell.angle_gamma   90.00
#
_symmetry.space_group_name_H-M   'P 1'
#
loop_
_entity.id
_entity.type
_entity.pdbx_description
1 polymer ?
#
loop_
_entity_poly.entity_id
_entity_poly.type
_entity_poly.pdbx_seq_one_letter_code
_entity_poly.pdbx_strand_id
1 'polypeptide(L)' 'MRRFCENCRDTVEYKVRTVDKEKEIKGKKINYVGKEAYCIECKEEIFVADIRDYNLSVLEYAYRESENHIKQ' A
#
# COMPACT_ATOMS: atom_id res chain seq x y z
N MET A 1 -1.25 17.09 -1.68
CA MET A 1 -2.33 16.55 -2.50
C MET A 1 -3.58 16.35 -1.68
N ARG A 2 -4.73 16.36 -2.33
CA ARG A 2 -6.01 16.31 -1.64
C ARG A 2 -6.87 15.21 -2.24
N ARG A 3 -7.62 14.54 -1.39
CA ARG A 3 -8.55 13.50 -1.79
C ARG A 3 -9.82 13.59 -0.95
N PHE A 4 -10.90 13.07 -1.48
CA PHE A 4 -12.15 13.05 -0.75
C PHE A 4 -12.08 12.03 0.37
N CYS A 5 -12.42 12.46 1.57
CA CYS A 5 -12.47 11.56 2.73
C CYS A 5 -13.93 11.27 3.03
N GLU A 6 -14.32 10.01 2.95
CA GLU A 6 -15.71 9.62 3.18
C GLU A 6 -16.13 9.88 4.62
N ASN A 7 -15.19 9.75 5.55
CA ASN A 7 -15.50 9.98 6.95
C ASN A 7 -15.73 11.45 7.25
N CYS A 8 -14.92 12.32 6.65
CA CYS A 8 -15.08 13.77 6.79
C CYS A 8 -16.11 14.33 5.83
N ARG A 9 -16.43 13.59 4.78
CA ARG A 9 -17.34 13.99 3.71
C ARG A 9 -16.90 15.27 3.03
N ASP A 10 -15.61 15.39 2.84
CA ASP A 10 -15.02 16.58 2.23
C ASP A 10 -13.68 16.22 1.63
N THR A 11 -13.19 17.12 0.77
CA THR A 11 -11.84 16.98 0.24
C THR A 11 -10.85 17.44 1.30
N VAL A 12 -9.92 16.57 1.64
CA VAL A 12 -8.94 16.86 2.69
C VAL A 12 -7.55 16.54 2.20
N GLU A 13 -6.57 17.08 2.90
CA GLU A 13 -5.20 16.70 2.66
C GLU A 13 -4.93 15.37 3.35
N TYR A 14 -4.00 14.62 2.80
CA TYR A 14 -3.64 13.35 3.38
C TYR A 14 -2.13 13.24 3.51
N LYS A 15 -1.71 12.36 4.42
CA LYS A 15 -0.31 12.03 4.61
C LYS A 15 -0.06 10.63 4.11
N VAL A 16 1.13 10.41 3.55
CA VAL A 16 1.53 9.10 3.08
C VAL A 16 2.58 8.56 4.05
N ARG A 17 2.38 7.33 4.47
CA ARG A 17 3.31 6.65 5.36
C ARG A 17 3.86 5.41 4.67
N THR A 18 5.12 5.14 4.91
CA THR A 18 5.74 3.90 4.46
C THR A 18 5.55 2.86 5.55
N VAL A 19 4.99 1.72 5.22
CA VAL A 19 4.70 0.68 6.20
C VAL A 19 5.15 -0.67 5.68
N ASP A 20 5.50 -1.55 6.60
CA ASP A 20 5.82 -2.93 6.27
C ASP A 20 4.52 -3.70 6.11
N LYS A 21 4.39 -4.38 4.99
CA LYS A 21 3.20 -5.17 4.70
C LYS A 21 3.59 -6.60 4.42
N GLU A 22 2.65 -7.48 4.68
CA GLU A 22 2.83 -8.90 4.41
C GLU A 22 1.60 -9.41 3.69
N LYS A 23 1.83 -10.23 2.67
CA LYS A 23 0.74 -10.86 1.96
C LYS A 23 1.10 -12.28 1.62
N GLU A 24 0.14 -13.17 1.74
CA GLU A 24 0.32 -14.56 1.37
C GLU A 24 -0.15 -14.77 -0.05
N ILE A 25 0.75 -15.28 -0.90
CA ILE A 25 0.44 -15.56 -2.30
C ILE A 25 0.86 -17.00 -2.57
N LYS A 26 -0.10 -17.82 -2.96
CA LYS A 26 0.15 -19.23 -3.29
C LYS A 26 0.90 -19.96 -2.18
N GLY A 27 0.51 -19.68 -0.95
CA GLY A 27 1.11 -20.34 0.20
C GLY A 27 2.42 -19.74 0.69
N LYS A 28 2.89 -18.69 0.06
CA LYS A 28 4.12 -18.01 0.47
C LYS A 28 3.79 -16.68 1.10
N LYS A 29 4.46 -16.39 2.21
CA LYS A 29 4.33 -15.09 2.84
C LYS A 29 5.35 -14.15 2.25
N ILE A 30 4.89 -13.08 1.64
CA ILE A 30 5.72 -12.09 0.99
C ILE A 30 5.70 -10.82 1.81
N ASN A 31 6.88 -10.40 2.25
CA ASN A 31 7.01 -9.14 2.97
C ASN A 31 7.45 -8.06 1.98
N TYR A 32 6.78 -6.92 2.05
CA TYR A 32 7.14 -5.82 1.17
C TYR A 32 6.87 -4.50 1.88
N VAL A 33 7.53 -3.47 1.41
CA VAL A 33 7.37 -2.12 1.96
C VAL A 33 6.38 -1.39 1.07
N GLY A 34 5.21 -1.10 1.61
CA GLY A 34 4.16 -0.40 0.89
C GLY A 34 3.93 0.98 1.46
N LYS A 35 2.90 1.65 0.94
CA LYS A 35 2.54 2.99 1.38
C LYS A 35 1.06 3.02 1.70
N GLU A 36 0.70 3.89 2.63
CA GLU A 36 -0.69 4.12 3.02
C GLU A 36 -0.92 5.62 3.14
N ALA A 37 -2.12 6.04 2.76
CA ALA A 37 -2.51 7.44 2.86
C ALA A 37 -3.58 7.58 3.94
N TYR A 38 -3.46 8.62 4.75
CA TYR A 38 -4.36 8.87 5.86
C TYR A 38 -4.84 10.31 5.84
N CYS A 39 -6.11 10.51 6.12
CA CYS A 39 -6.67 11.83 6.31
C CYS A 39 -6.02 12.49 7.52
N ILE A 40 -5.60 13.74 7.38
CA ILE A 40 -4.96 14.44 8.51
C ILE A 40 -5.99 14.87 9.54
N GLU A 41 -7.27 14.90 9.18
CA GLU A 41 -8.33 15.35 10.08
C GLU A 41 -8.85 14.22 10.97
N CYS A 42 -9.30 13.14 10.34
CA CYS A 42 -9.90 12.04 11.09
C CYS A 42 -8.98 10.84 11.22
N LYS A 43 -7.85 10.85 10.53
CA LYS A 43 -6.83 9.79 10.58
C LYS A 43 -7.32 8.46 10.02
N GLU A 44 -8.38 8.48 9.24
CA GLU A 44 -8.84 7.30 8.54
C GLU A 44 -8.07 7.11 7.25
N GLU A 45 -7.89 5.85 6.87
CA GLU A 45 -7.18 5.55 5.63
C GLU A 45 -7.99 6.02 4.43
N ILE A 46 -7.30 6.61 3.46
CA ILE A 46 -7.93 7.12 2.25
C ILE A 46 -7.40 6.30 1.07
N PHE A 47 -8.30 5.92 0.17
CA PHE A 47 -7.91 5.24 -1.04
C PHE A 47 -7.31 6.23 -2.03
N VAL A 48 -6.09 5.94 -2.49
CA VAL A 48 -5.42 6.73 -3.52
C VAL A 48 -4.92 5.73 -4.56
N ALA A 49 -5.41 5.86 -5.79
CA ALA A 49 -5.12 4.89 -6.83
C ALA A 49 -3.62 4.76 -7.11
N ASP A 50 -2.91 5.87 -7.16
CA ASP A 50 -1.48 5.86 -7.43
C ASP A 50 -0.72 5.07 -6.36
N ILE A 51 -1.14 5.20 -5.12
CA ILE A 51 -0.50 4.48 -4.02
C ILE A 51 -0.81 3.00 -4.11
N ARG A 52 -2.04 2.67 -4.47
CA ARG A 52 -2.40 1.27 -4.66
C ARG A 52 -1.58 0.64 -5.77
N ASP A 53 -1.42 1.34 -6.90
CA ASP A 53 -0.64 0.85 -8.02
C ASP A 53 0.81 0.65 -7.62
N TYR A 54 1.35 1.59 -6.85
CA TYR A 54 2.71 1.46 -6.34
C TYR A 54 2.84 0.22 -5.47
N ASN A 55 1.90 0.01 -4.55
CA ASN A 55 1.95 -1.14 -3.65
C ASN A 55 1.87 -2.46 -4.42
N LEU A 56 1.02 -2.51 -5.44
CA LEU A 56 0.90 -3.71 -6.27
C LEU A 56 2.20 -4.01 -7.01
N SER A 57 2.84 -2.97 -7.54
CA SER A 57 4.11 -3.14 -8.24
C SER A 57 5.19 -3.66 -7.32
N VAL A 58 5.26 -3.10 -6.11
CA VAL A 58 6.25 -3.53 -5.13
C VAL A 58 5.99 -4.98 -4.71
N LEU A 59 4.73 -5.32 -4.49
CA LEU A 59 4.37 -6.68 -4.11
C LEU A 59 4.74 -7.68 -5.20
N GLU A 60 4.45 -7.32 -6.44
CA GLU A 60 4.77 -8.19 -7.57
C GLU A 60 6.26 -8.40 -7.70
N TYR A 61 7.03 -7.32 -7.55
CA TYR A 61 8.48 -7.42 -7.59
C TYR A 61 9.00 -8.33 -6.47
N ALA A 62 8.48 -8.17 -5.27
CA ALA A 62 8.91 -8.99 -4.15
C ALA A 62 8.57 -10.46 -4.38
N TYR A 63 7.42 -10.72 -4.98
CA TYR A 63 7.01 -12.08 -5.28
C TYR A 63 7.96 -12.72 -6.30
N ARG A 64 8.31 -11.98 -7.34
CA ARG A 64 9.25 -12.48 -8.36
C ARG A 64 10.61 -12.76 -7.78
N GLU A 65 11.08 -11.89 -6.90
CA GLU A 65 12.36 -12.10 -6.23
C GLU A 65 12.33 -13.36 -5.40
N SER A 66 11.21 -13.60 -4.72
CA SER A 66 11.05 -14.80 -3.91
C SER A 66 11.11 -16.06 -4.77
N GLU A 67 10.47 -16.03 -5.95
CA GLU A 67 10.49 -17.16 -6.85
C GLU A 67 11.87 -17.41 -7.42
N ASN A 68 12.55 -16.34 -7.83
CA ASN A 68 13.90 -16.48 -8.36
C ASN A 68 14.84 -17.08 -7.32
N HIS A 69 14.67 -16.65 -6.08
CA HIS A 69 15.50 -17.15 -5.00
C HIS A 69 15.32 -18.67 -4.81
N ILE A 70 14.09 -19.12 -4.97
CA ILE A 70 13.76 -20.53 -4.78
C ILE A 70 14.39 -21.40 -5.86
N LYS A 71 14.53 -20.86 -7.05
CA LYS A 71 15.10 -21.61 -8.15
C LYS A 71 16.61 -21.83 -8.02
N GLN A 72 17.23 -21.15 -7.11
CA GLN A 72 18.63 -21.35 -6.83
C GLN A 72 18.84 -22.64 -6.03
#